data_701f6b2af66e336ea4a6678e5e4805d9
#
_entry.id   701f6b2af66e336ea4a6678e5e4805d9
#
_cell.length_a   1.000
_cell.length_b   1.000
_cell.length_c   1.000
_cell.angle_alpha   90.00
_cell.angle_beta   90.00
_cell.angle_gamma   90.00
#
_symmetry.space_group_name_H-M   'P 1'
#
loop_
_entity.id
_entity.type
_entity.pdbx_description
1 polymer ?
#
loop_
_entity_poly.entity_id
_entity_poly.type
_entity_poly.pdbx_seq_one_letter_code
_entity_poly.pdbx_strand_id
1 'polypeptide(L)'
;EQFSIRCADAGVASKPLESVGDPVQTLSLEAQRYDLVLLGKKTYFHLTGDDTYTLEYLLKAPPRPVVSVPDRPTAGDSAVVAYDGSLQATRALQAFCHSGLASIASAVYVVTIGSDNVAAHRIAQRAVEYLSFHDIKAKPKVVSTGGDPAAILTKQFDELNASLGVMGCYGKSAIREFFLGSVT
;
A
#
# COMPACT_ATOMS: atom_id res chain seq x y z
N GLU A 1 18.04 14.10 -14.58
CA GLU A 1 17.62 15.15 -15.55
C GLU A 1 16.16 14.94 -15.99
N GLN A 2 15.78 13.78 -16.53
CA GLN A 2 14.41 13.49 -16.98
C GLN A 2 13.35 13.59 -15.87
N PHE A 3 13.67 13.18 -14.65
CA PHE A 3 12.77 13.27 -13.48
C PHE A 3 12.45 14.73 -13.15
N SER A 4 13.48 15.58 -13.05
CA SER A 4 13.30 17.00 -12.72
C SER A 4 12.49 17.76 -13.78
N ILE A 5 12.68 17.42 -15.07
CA ILE A 5 11.90 18.00 -16.18
C ILE A 5 10.44 17.64 -16.02
N ARG A 6 10.11 16.36 -15.81
CA ARG A 6 8.71 15.92 -15.62
C ARG A 6 8.04 16.56 -14.39
N CYS A 7 8.77 16.72 -13.29
CA CYS A 7 8.25 17.40 -12.11
C CYS A 7 7.94 18.88 -12.42
N ALA A 8 8.86 19.57 -13.11
CA ALA A 8 8.66 20.96 -13.51
C ALA A 8 7.45 21.12 -14.44
N ASP A 9 7.29 20.25 -15.45
CA ASP A 9 6.15 20.24 -16.37
C ASP A 9 4.82 20.00 -15.63
N ALA A 10 4.84 19.21 -14.57
CA ALA A 10 3.68 18.95 -13.71
C ALA A 10 3.47 20.01 -12.60
N GLY A 11 4.31 21.04 -12.52
CA GLY A 11 4.25 22.06 -11.46
C GLY A 11 4.59 21.52 -10.06
N VAL A 12 5.32 20.39 -9.97
CA VAL A 12 5.70 19.73 -8.72
C VAL A 12 7.13 20.10 -8.35
N ALA A 13 7.32 20.64 -7.16
CA ALA A 13 8.66 20.91 -6.64
C ALA A 13 9.44 19.59 -6.45
N SER A 14 10.67 19.54 -6.93
CA SER A 14 11.52 18.36 -6.82
C SER A 14 12.93 18.71 -6.38
N LYS A 15 13.55 17.81 -5.63
CA LYS A 15 14.96 17.90 -5.20
C LYS A 15 15.62 16.57 -5.44
N PRO A 16 16.45 16.42 -6.48
CA PRO A 16 17.29 15.25 -6.66
C PRO A 16 18.27 15.10 -5.49
N LEU A 17 18.41 13.90 -4.99
CA LEU A 17 19.38 13.53 -3.96
C LEU A 17 20.30 12.45 -4.53
N GLU A 18 21.59 12.68 -4.42
CA GLU A 18 22.62 11.69 -4.75
C GLU A 18 23.36 11.32 -3.47
N SER A 19 23.50 10.04 -3.22
CA SER A 19 24.15 9.52 -2.02
C SER A 19 25.04 8.34 -2.37
N VAL A 20 26.17 8.23 -1.67
CA VAL A 20 27.08 7.10 -1.75
C VAL A 20 26.97 6.30 -0.47
N GLY A 21 26.82 4.99 -0.55
CA GLY A 21 26.71 4.12 0.62
C GLY A 21 25.61 3.05 0.46
N ASP A 22 25.20 2.47 1.57
CA ASP A 22 24.12 1.49 1.61
C ASP A 22 22.79 2.17 1.25
N PRO A 23 22.11 1.75 0.17
CA PRO A 23 20.87 2.40 -0.29
C PRO A 23 19.73 2.29 0.71
N VAL A 24 19.65 1.18 1.46
CA VAL A 24 18.57 0.91 2.42
C VAL A 24 18.71 1.81 3.64
N GLN A 25 19.93 1.96 4.16
CA GLN A 25 20.22 2.86 5.27
C GLN A 25 19.97 4.31 4.87
N THR A 26 20.45 4.71 3.70
CA THR A 26 20.26 6.06 3.16
C THR A 26 18.77 6.36 3.00
N LEU A 27 18.01 5.46 2.37
CA LEU A 27 16.56 5.64 2.19
C LEU A 27 15.83 5.72 3.54
N SER A 28 16.22 4.91 4.52
CA SER A 28 15.60 4.93 5.85
C SER A 28 15.85 6.25 6.60
N LEU A 29 17.03 6.83 6.46
CA LEU A 29 17.35 8.15 7.01
C LEU A 29 16.60 9.27 6.29
N GLU A 30 16.61 9.26 4.98
CA GLU A 30 15.93 10.27 4.17
C GLU A 30 14.41 10.22 4.38
N ALA A 31 13.81 9.02 4.47
CA ALA A 31 12.39 8.84 4.70
C ALA A 31 11.86 9.52 5.97
N GLN A 32 12.71 9.79 6.96
CA GLN A 32 12.31 10.48 8.18
C GLN A 32 11.79 11.91 7.94
N ARG A 33 12.18 12.52 6.82
CA ARG A 33 11.82 13.89 6.44
C ARG A 33 10.60 13.99 5.52
N TYR A 34 10.01 12.86 5.14
CA TYR A 34 8.91 12.77 4.20
C TYR A 34 7.74 12.00 4.80
N ASP A 35 6.55 12.18 4.25
CA ASP A 35 5.34 11.52 4.72
C ASP A 35 5.13 10.15 4.06
N LEU A 36 5.72 9.94 2.88
CA LEU A 36 5.50 8.78 2.04
C LEU A 36 6.76 8.42 1.25
N VAL A 37 7.01 7.14 1.05
CA VAL A 37 8.06 6.62 0.17
C VAL A 37 7.40 5.98 -1.05
N LEU A 38 7.76 6.42 -2.25
CA LEU A 38 7.34 5.81 -3.50
C LEU A 38 8.49 4.98 -4.07
N LEU A 39 8.24 3.70 -4.31
CA LEU A 39 9.22 2.77 -4.90
C LEU A 39 8.66 2.20 -6.20
N GLY A 40 9.43 2.30 -7.28
CA GLY A 40 9.13 1.56 -8.50
C GLY A 40 9.20 0.05 -8.23
N LYS A 41 8.28 -0.74 -8.76
CA LYS A 41 8.25 -2.21 -8.58
C LYS A 41 9.56 -2.89 -9.04
N LYS A 42 10.28 -2.28 -9.99
CA LYS A 42 11.59 -2.73 -10.50
C LYS A 42 12.77 -1.95 -9.93
N THR A 43 12.62 -1.34 -8.78
CA THR A 43 13.77 -0.71 -8.11
C THR A 43 14.63 -1.80 -7.49
N TYR A 44 15.77 -2.07 -8.10
CA TYR A 44 16.75 -3.04 -7.63
C TYR A 44 17.94 -2.32 -6.99
N PHE A 45 18.24 -2.66 -5.77
CA PHE A 45 19.51 -2.26 -5.15
C PHE A 45 20.40 -3.51 -5.12
N HIS A 46 21.41 -3.55 -5.99
CA HIS A 46 22.32 -4.69 -6.18
C HIS A 46 23.29 -4.89 -4.99
N LEU A 47 22.78 -5.14 -3.80
CA LEU A 47 23.65 -5.45 -2.66
C LEU A 47 23.97 -6.94 -2.53
N THR A 48 23.05 -7.83 -2.95
CA THR A 48 23.20 -9.28 -2.75
C THR A 48 22.78 -10.12 -3.95
N GLY A 49 22.30 -9.54 -5.04
CA GLY A 49 21.82 -10.27 -6.21
C GLY A 49 20.46 -10.95 -6.05
N ASP A 50 19.77 -10.75 -4.93
CA ASP A 50 18.42 -11.24 -4.68
C ASP A 50 17.45 -10.05 -4.59
N ASP A 51 16.67 -9.84 -5.66
CA ASP A 51 15.75 -8.72 -5.82
C ASP A 51 14.59 -8.75 -4.82
N THR A 52 14.21 -9.93 -4.36
CA THR A 52 13.13 -10.15 -3.38
C THR A 52 13.50 -9.60 -2.01
N TYR A 53 14.79 -9.67 -1.65
CA TYR A 53 15.29 -9.24 -0.36
C TYR A 53 15.20 -7.73 -0.17
N THR A 54 15.38 -6.97 -1.23
CA THR A 54 15.38 -5.50 -1.18
C THR A 54 14.03 -4.91 -0.83
N LEU A 55 12.95 -5.38 -1.46
CA LEU A 55 11.60 -4.88 -1.17
C LEU A 55 11.17 -5.24 0.26
N GLU A 56 11.42 -6.47 0.70
CA GLU A 56 11.11 -6.91 2.07
C GLU A 56 11.86 -6.09 3.12
N TYR A 57 13.11 -5.77 2.87
CA TYR A 57 13.92 -4.97 3.78
C TYR A 57 13.43 -3.52 3.81
N LEU A 58 13.09 -2.96 2.65
CA LEU A 58 12.55 -1.62 2.53
C LEU A 58 11.17 -1.46 3.17
N LEU A 59 10.35 -2.50 3.14
CA LEU A 59 9.06 -2.50 3.82
C LEU A 59 9.19 -2.55 5.37
N LYS A 60 10.31 -3.07 5.88
CA LYS A 60 10.58 -3.18 7.32
C LYS A 60 11.31 -1.97 7.91
N ALA A 61 12.16 -1.33 7.11
CA ALA A 61 13.11 -0.34 7.60
C ALA A 61 12.55 1.08 7.78
N PRO A 62 11.74 1.65 6.86
CA PRO A 62 11.33 3.04 6.98
C PRO A 62 10.24 3.23 8.03
N PRO A 63 10.29 4.34 8.76
CA PRO A 63 9.22 4.73 9.68
C PRO A 63 7.97 5.29 8.95
N ARG A 64 7.96 5.22 7.62
CA ARG A 64 6.94 5.81 6.75
C ARG A 64 6.24 4.76 5.89
N PRO A 65 4.99 4.99 5.50
CA PRO A 65 4.31 4.13 4.54
C PRO A 65 5.06 4.09 3.22
N VAL A 66 5.06 2.90 2.59
CA VAL A 66 5.71 2.66 1.30
C VAL A 66 4.64 2.33 0.26
N VAL A 67 4.68 3.00 -0.87
CA VAL A 67 3.85 2.70 -2.03
C VAL A 67 4.71 2.07 -3.12
N SER A 68 4.38 0.84 -3.48
CA SER A 68 4.97 0.19 -4.66
C SER A 68 4.24 0.64 -5.93
N VAL A 69 4.97 1.26 -6.84
CA VAL A 69 4.42 1.82 -8.07
C VAL A 69 4.77 0.88 -9.24
N PRO A 70 3.78 0.38 -10.00
CA PRO A 70 4.02 -0.45 -11.16
C PRO A 70 4.60 0.37 -12.32
N ASP A 71 5.28 -0.31 -13.28
CA ASP A 71 5.86 0.34 -14.47
C ASP A 71 4.82 0.96 -15.39
N ARG A 72 3.60 0.44 -15.36
CA ARG A 72 2.48 0.95 -16.14
C ARG A 72 1.34 1.30 -15.18
N PRO A 73 0.65 2.41 -15.42
CA PRO A 73 -0.54 2.73 -14.66
C PRO A 73 -1.55 1.56 -14.71
N THR A 74 -2.12 1.23 -13.59
CA THR A 74 -3.23 0.27 -13.52
C THR A 74 -4.49 0.93 -14.06
N ALA A 75 -5.23 0.18 -14.88
CA ALA A 75 -6.56 0.60 -15.32
C ALA A 75 -7.51 0.40 -14.14
N GLY A 76 -7.89 1.45 -13.49
CA GLY A 76 -8.79 1.39 -12.34
C GLY A 76 -8.90 2.76 -11.70
N ASP A 77 -9.92 2.94 -10.89
CA ASP A 77 -10.22 4.24 -10.29
C ASP A 77 -10.65 4.15 -8.83
N SER A 78 -10.67 2.95 -8.26
CA SER A 78 -11.02 2.76 -6.85
C SER A 78 -9.80 2.46 -5.97
N ALA A 79 -9.96 2.66 -4.66
CA ALA A 79 -9.03 2.23 -3.62
C ALA A 79 -9.64 1.09 -2.80
N VAL A 80 -8.87 0.04 -2.58
CA VAL A 80 -9.23 -1.08 -1.72
C VAL A 80 -8.33 -1.10 -0.49
N VAL A 81 -8.94 -0.97 0.67
CA VAL A 81 -8.28 -1.09 1.97
C VAL A 81 -8.52 -2.49 2.52
N ALA A 82 -7.50 -3.34 2.53
CA ALA A 82 -7.55 -4.65 3.18
C ALA A 82 -7.40 -4.48 4.70
N TYR A 83 -8.46 -4.79 5.44
CA TYR A 83 -8.51 -4.51 6.87
C TYR A 83 -8.98 -5.71 7.68
N ASP A 84 -8.15 -6.19 8.59
CA ASP A 84 -8.41 -7.32 9.48
C ASP A 84 -8.49 -6.94 10.97
N GLY A 85 -8.42 -5.64 11.27
CA GLY A 85 -8.39 -5.12 12.64
C GLY A 85 -7.05 -5.24 13.35
N SER A 86 -6.00 -5.75 12.69
CA SER A 86 -4.66 -5.81 13.24
C SER A 86 -4.03 -4.43 13.42
N LEU A 87 -2.99 -4.35 14.25
CA LEU A 87 -2.23 -3.10 14.44
C LEU A 87 -1.63 -2.61 13.13
N GLN A 88 -1.15 -3.51 12.29
CA GLN A 88 -0.55 -3.18 10.99
C GLN A 88 -1.59 -2.64 10.02
N ALA A 89 -2.76 -3.27 9.94
CA ALA A 89 -3.87 -2.77 9.13
C ALA A 89 -4.36 -1.39 9.63
N THR A 90 -4.43 -1.20 10.95
CA THR A 90 -4.79 0.09 11.54
C THR A 90 -3.79 1.19 11.19
N ARG A 91 -2.49 0.91 11.25
CA ARG A 91 -1.44 1.86 10.85
C ARG A 91 -1.52 2.20 9.35
N ALA A 92 -1.78 1.20 8.50
CA ALA A 92 -1.96 1.43 7.07
C ALA A 92 -3.20 2.29 6.78
N LEU A 93 -4.30 2.05 7.49
CA LEU A 93 -5.52 2.85 7.39
C LEU A 93 -5.26 4.31 7.79
N GLN A 94 -4.55 4.54 8.90
CA GLN A 94 -4.15 5.89 9.33
C GLN A 94 -3.26 6.57 8.28
N ALA A 95 -2.25 5.87 7.78
CA ALA A 95 -1.36 6.40 6.73
C ALA A 95 -2.14 6.78 5.47
N PHE A 96 -3.08 5.96 5.05
CA PHE A 96 -3.96 6.24 3.91
C PHE A 96 -4.77 7.53 4.11
N CYS A 97 -5.37 7.72 5.29
CA CYS A 97 -6.13 8.94 5.62
C CYS A 97 -5.28 10.21 5.50
N HIS A 98 -4.02 10.16 5.98
CA HIS A 98 -3.16 11.34 6.04
C HIS A 98 -2.33 11.58 4.77
N SER A 99 -2.20 10.59 3.90
CA SER A 99 -1.39 10.70 2.67
C SER A 99 -2.03 11.50 1.54
N GLY A 100 -3.32 11.82 1.63
CA GLY A 100 -4.08 12.42 0.53
C GLY A 100 -4.43 11.44 -0.60
N LEU A 101 -3.95 10.18 -0.55
CA LEU A 101 -4.19 9.19 -1.61
C LEU A 101 -5.67 8.82 -1.80
N ALA A 102 -6.51 9.06 -0.80
CA ALA A 102 -7.95 8.84 -0.92
C ALA A 102 -8.59 9.76 -1.98
N SER A 103 -8.02 10.94 -2.23
CA SER A 103 -8.55 11.92 -3.17
C SER A 103 -8.40 11.53 -4.65
N ILE A 104 -7.49 10.59 -4.96
CA ILE A 104 -7.28 10.12 -6.34
C ILE A 104 -8.21 8.95 -6.70
N ALA A 105 -8.98 8.43 -5.75
CA ALA A 105 -9.90 7.32 -5.97
C ALA A 105 -11.34 7.81 -6.12
N SER A 106 -12.08 7.30 -7.10
CA SER A 106 -13.51 7.58 -7.30
C SER A 106 -14.38 6.90 -6.23
N ALA A 107 -13.91 5.78 -5.67
CA ALA A 107 -14.55 5.03 -4.62
C ALA A 107 -13.52 4.36 -3.69
N VAL A 108 -13.87 4.24 -2.40
CA VAL A 108 -13.05 3.53 -1.41
C VAL A 108 -13.83 2.35 -0.86
N TYR A 109 -13.21 1.18 -0.84
CA TYR A 109 -13.77 -0.05 -0.28
C TYR A 109 -12.90 -0.57 0.86
N VAL A 110 -13.54 -0.93 1.98
CA VAL A 110 -12.88 -1.65 3.06
C VAL A 110 -13.20 -3.13 2.92
N VAL A 111 -12.21 -3.92 2.54
CA VAL A 111 -12.34 -5.37 2.37
C VAL A 111 -11.85 -6.09 3.61
N THR A 112 -12.73 -6.85 4.23
CA THR A 112 -12.43 -7.70 5.39
C THR A 112 -12.74 -9.14 5.07
N ILE A 113 -11.76 -10.02 5.26
CA ILE A 113 -11.89 -11.46 5.04
C ILE A 113 -11.93 -12.18 6.38
N GLY A 114 -12.91 -13.03 6.59
CA GLY A 114 -13.02 -13.81 7.82
C GLY A 114 -14.07 -14.92 7.73
N SER A 115 -13.89 -15.98 8.51
CA SER A 115 -14.86 -17.09 8.61
C SER A 115 -16.08 -16.73 9.45
N ASP A 116 -15.91 -15.87 10.45
CA ASP A 116 -17.01 -15.30 11.24
C ASP A 116 -17.53 -14.02 10.57
N ASN A 117 -18.68 -14.14 9.93
CA ASN A 117 -19.31 -13.04 9.21
C ASN A 117 -19.69 -11.86 10.12
N VAL A 118 -20.14 -12.11 11.33
CA VAL A 118 -20.55 -11.06 12.27
C VAL A 118 -19.35 -10.28 12.77
N ALA A 119 -18.29 -10.97 13.14
CA ALA A 119 -17.04 -10.34 13.57
C ALA A 119 -16.40 -9.55 12.41
N ALA A 120 -16.37 -10.11 11.20
CA ALA A 120 -15.82 -9.46 10.03
C ALA A 120 -16.59 -8.17 9.65
N HIS A 121 -17.92 -8.18 9.71
CA HIS A 121 -18.73 -6.97 9.51
C HIS A 121 -18.42 -5.89 10.55
N ARG A 122 -18.30 -6.26 11.81
CA ARG A 122 -17.96 -5.33 12.89
C ARG A 122 -16.59 -4.68 12.67
N ILE A 123 -15.60 -5.48 12.21
CA ILE A 123 -14.25 -4.99 11.90
C ILE A 123 -14.31 -4.01 10.71
N ALA A 124 -14.95 -4.39 9.61
CA ALA A 124 -15.09 -3.52 8.44
C ALA A 124 -15.80 -2.20 8.78
N GLN A 125 -16.88 -2.27 9.56
CA GLN A 125 -17.66 -1.10 9.93
C GLN A 125 -16.86 -0.09 10.76
N ARG A 126 -16.01 -0.55 11.68
CA ARG A 126 -15.12 0.32 12.46
C ARG A 126 -14.11 1.07 11.56
N ALA A 127 -13.58 0.39 10.55
CA ALA A 127 -12.68 1.05 9.60
C ALA A 127 -13.42 2.08 8.74
N VAL A 128 -14.64 1.77 8.29
CA VAL A 128 -15.48 2.72 7.54
C VAL A 128 -15.83 3.94 8.40
N GLU A 129 -16.18 3.73 9.67
CA GLU A 129 -16.44 4.81 10.62
C GLU A 129 -15.20 5.69 10.83
N TYR A 130 -14.02 5.07 11.01
CA TYR A 130 -12.76 5.81 11.10
C TYR A 130 -12.50 6.66 9.86
N LEU A 131 -12.69 6.11 8.66
CA LEU A 131 -12.53 6.84 7.40
C LEU A 131 -13.53 8.02 7.33
N SER A 132 -14.75 7.86 7.83
CA SER A 132 -15.75 8.92 7.84
C SER A 132 -15.38 10.12 8.71
N PHE A 133 -14.63 9.92 9.80
CA PHE A 133 -14.08 11.00 10.63
C PHE A 133 -13.00 11.82 9.91
N HIS A 134 -12.47 11.31 8.80
CA HIS A 134 -11.52 11.98 7.91
C HIS A 134 -12.15 12.41 6.58
N ASP A 135 -13.48 12.55 6.52
CA ASP A 135 -14.24 12.93 5.33
C ASP A 135 -14.07 11.98 4.12
N ILE A 136 -13.61 10.75 4.37
CA ILE A 136 -13.44 9.72 3.34
C ILE A 136 -14.65 8.80 3.34
N LYS A 137 -15.46 8.86 2.28
CA LYS A 137 -16.61 7.97 2.11
C LYS A 137 -16.14 6.60 1.63
N ALA A 138 -16.38 5.56 2.44
CA ALA A 138 -15.99 4.19 2.12
C ALA A 138 -17.18 3.23 2.26
N LYS A 139 -17.10 2.11 1.54
CA LYS A 139 -18.10 1.02 1.57
C LYS A 139 -17.47 -0.23 2.17
N PRO A 140 -18.11 -0.89 3.15
CA PRO A 140 -17.63 -2.17 3.65
C PRO A 140 -17.89 -3.29 2.63
N LYS A 141 -16.95 -4.18 2.45
CA LYS A 141 -17.05 -5.41 1.67
C LYS A 141 -16.52 -6.58 2.49
N VAL A 142 -17.40 -7.41 2.99
CA VAL A 142 -17.02 -8.60 3.76
C VAL A 142 -17.02 -9.83 2.87
N VAL A 143 -15.95 -10.60 2.93
CA VAL A 143 -15.82 -11.90 2.26
C VAL A 143 -15.72 -12.99 3.32
N SER A 144 -16.82 -13.73 3.48
CA SER A 144 -16.91 -14.81 4.47
C SER A 144 -16.38 -16.11 3.85
N THR A 145 -15.15 -16.47 4.18
CA THR A 145 -14.51 -17.70 3.66
C THR A 145 -13.29 -18.08 4.52
N GLY A 146 -12.94 -19.36 4.45
CA GLY A 146 -11.68 -19.92 4.99
C GLY A 146 -10.61 -20.13 3.93
N GLY A 147 -10.80 -19.59 2.71
CA GLY A 147 -9.82 -19.73 1.62
C GLY A 147 -8.57 -18.85 1.81
N ASP A 148 -7.66 -18.96 0.83
CA ASP A 148 -6.43 -18.16 0.83
C ASP A 148 -6.72 -16.65 0.72
N PRO A 149 -6.35 -15.84 1.71
CA PRO A 149 -6.63 -14.41 1.72
C PRO A 149 -5.96 -13.66 0.56
N ALA A 150 -4.79 -14.08 0.08
CA ALA A 150 -4.08 -13.41 -1.01
C ALA A 150 -4.85 -13.57 -2.33
N ALA A 151 -5.28 -14.78 -2.66
CA ALA A 151 -6.09 -15.04 -3.85
C ALA A 151 -7.44 -14.30 -3.80
N ILE A 152 -8.06 -14.24 -2.61
CA ILE A 152 -9.31 -13.52 -2.41
C ILE A 152 -9.11 -12.02 -2.61
N LEU A 153 -8.06 -11.43 -2.05
CA LEU A 153 -7.76 -10.00 -2.22
C LEU A 153 -7.49 -9.66 -3.68
N THR A 154 -6.71 -10.47 -4.39
CA THR A 154 -6.47 -10.28 -5.83
C THR A 154 -7.79 -10.22 -6.60
N LYS A 155 -8.68 -11.18 -6.36
CA LYS A 155 -10.01 -11.19 -6.97
C LYS A 155 -10.83 -9.95 -6.61
N GLN A 156 -10.77 -9.50 -5.36
CA GLN A 156 -11.48 -8.29 -4.94
C GLN A 156 -10.92 -7.02 -5.59
N PHE A 157 -9.61 -6.94 -5.82
CA PHE A 157 -9.03 -5.81 -6.56
C PHE A 157 -9.53 -5.75 -7.99
N ASP A 158 -9.63 -6.90 -8.67
CA ASP A 158 -10.16 -6.98 -10.04
C ASP A 158 -11.66 -6.64 -10.07
N GLU A 159 -12.47 -7.24 -9.21
CA GLU A 159 -13.92 -7.01 -9.13
C GLU A 159 -14.29 -5.56 -8.80
N LEU A 160 -13.47 -4.90 -7.99
CA LEU A 160 -13.71 -3.52 -7.55
C LEU A 160 -12.99 -2.49 -8.44
N ASN A 161 -12.35 -2.91 -9.53
CA ASN A 161 -11.59 -2.06 -10.43
C ASN A 161 -10.57 -1.18 -9.68
N ALA A 162 -9.78 -1.80 -8.82
CA ALA A 162 -8.87 -1.09 -7.93
C ALA A 162 -7.58 -0.65 -8.64
N SER A 163 -7.26 0.63 -8.54
CA SER A 163 -5.95 1.19 -8.92
C SER A 163 -5.01 1.35 -7.73
N LEU A 164 -5.55 1.32 -6.51
CA LEU A 164 -4.77 1.46 -5.27
C LEU A 164 -5.16 0.38 -4.27
N GLY A 165 -4.17 -0.37 -3.79
CA GLY A 165 -4.31 -1.30 -2.67
C GLY A 165 -3.65 -0.75 -1.41
N VAL A 166 -4.37 -0.74 -0.30
CA VAL A 166 -3.88 -0.32 1.02
C VAL A 166 -3.93 -1.51 1.96
N MET A 167 -2.81 -1.88 2.54
CA MET A 167 -2.74 -3.01 3.45
C MET A 167 -1.60 -2.89 4.46
N GLY A 168 -1.77 -3.52 5.62
CA GLY A 168 -0.71 -3.62 6.62
C GLY A 168 0.33 -4.67 6.21
N CYS A 169 1.60 -4.31 6.23
CA CYS A 169 2.68 -5.28 6.09
C CYS A 169 2.85 -6.07 7.38
N TYR A 170 3.09 -7.38 7.27
CA TYR A 170 3.43 -8.31 8.38
C TYR A 170 2.30 -8.64 9.37
N GLY A 171 1.02 -8.46 9.00
CA GLY A 171 -0.11 -8.86 9.85
C GLY A 171 -0.30 -10.38 9.96
N LYS A 172 -0.45 -11.05 8.85
CA LYS A 172 -0.52 -12.52 8.70
C LYS A 172 0.25 -12.93 7.44
N SER A 173 0.76 -14.17 7.41
CA SER A 173 1.61 -14.71 6.33
C SER A 173 1.07 -14.51 4.89
N ALA A 174 -0.23 -14.49 4.73
CA ALA A 174 -0.89 -14.34 3.44
C ALA A 174 -0.62 -13.01 2.71
N ILE A 175 -0.37 -11.92 3.45
CA ILE A 175 -0.08 -10.62 2.83
C ILE A 175 1.35 -10.56 2.30
N ARG A 176 2.26 -11.31 2.93
CA ARG A 176 3.64 -11.46 2.45
C ARG A 176 3.66 -12.13 1.06
N GLU A 177 2.85 -13.16 0.84
CA GLU A 177 2.74 -13.86 -0.44
C GLU A 177 2.12 -12.99 -1.53
N PHE A 178 1.20 -12.10 -1.19
CA PHE A 178 0.61 -11.15 -2.13
C PHE A 178 1.66 -10.19 -2.74
N PHE A 179 2.59 -9.70 -1.94
CA PHE A 179 3.66 -8.82 -2.44
C PHE A 179 4.77 -9.57 -3.17
N LEU A 180 5.07 -10.79 -2.75
CA LEU A 180 6.17 -11.61 -3.29
C LEU A 180 5.72 -12.58 -4.39
N GLY A 181 4.46 -13.00 -4.39
CA GLY A 181 3.93 -14.01 -5.31
C GLY A 181 3.62 -13.54 -6.73
N SER A 182 3.71 -12.26 -7.03
CA SER A 182 3.49 -11.72 -8.39
C SER A 182 4.80 -11.46 -9.16
N VAL A 183 5.90 -12.06 -8.75
CA VAL A 183 7.23 -11.99 -9.40
C VAL A 183 7.54 -13.33 -10.07
N THR A 184 6.69 -13.75 -10.97
CA THR A 184 7.01 -14.74 -12.02
C THR A 184 6.44 -14.23 -13.33
#